data_aa598b8192867b3c7b0ca40f9d08b52c
#
_entry.id   aa598b8192867b3c7b0ca40f9d08b52c
#
_cell.length_a   1.000
_cell.length_b   1.000
_cell.length_c   1.000
_cell.angle_alpha   90.00
_cell.angle_beta   90.00
_cell.angle_gamma   90.00
#
_symmetry.space_group_name_H-M   'P 1'
#
loop_
_entity.id
_entity.type
_entity.pdbx_description
1 polymer ?
#
loop_
_entity_poly.entity_id
_entity_poly.type
_entity_poly.pdbx_seq_one_letter_code
_entity_poly.pdbx_strand_id
1 'polypeptide(L)'
;MNPKALFQEALELGTPKPTPASLWGGGAWAFALAGASYRELVASPDLVAQAITSANEKVGSAVVFVGSGFTNFPMAALGASLEFKEKGAPALVGQAVADLAQVDRLDLDRLDADQALQTLQKAAALVKEAIGATAYVTSISWAPFTFAGRLYGMDRLMTALVDDPKGVEALLERATEAVFRYHLPYLEAGSVDGVAMADPMASGDVISRRHFQQFAQPYLAKVTQRFAERGYPVLLHICGRTDDRLDLIADAGVKGFFLDHRVDLAKALEVVRGRMCIGGNVDPVNVLARGTVDDVVQAARACLETAGDGGGYVLTPGCDIPPDVPLANVQALIRTAMGA
;
A
#
# COMPACT_ATOMS: atom_id res chain seq x y z
N MET A 1 23.74 3.26 9.28
CA MET A 1 23.36 3.59 7.89
C MET A 1 21.93 4.11 7.88
N ASN A 2 21.58 4.98 6.94
CA ASN A 2 20.23 5.58 6.88
C ASN A 2 19.28 4.67 6.10
N PRO A 3 18.24 4.06 6.73
CA PRO A 3 17.33 3.14 6.06
C PRO A 3 16.60 3.77 4.86
N LYS A 4 16.23 5.06 4.97
CA LYS A 4 15.63 5.81 3.87
C LYS A 4 16.54 5.89 2.64
N ALA A 5 17.82 6.19 2.83
CA ALA A 5 18.77 6.30 1.73
C ALA A 5 18.97 4.93 1.04
N LEU A 6 19.07 3.84 1.81
CA LEU A 6 19.15 2.49 1.26
C LEU A 6 17.88 2.14 0.46
N PHE A 7 16.70 2.51 0.95
CA PHE A 7 15.44 2.29 0.23
C PHE A 7 15.40 3.09 -1.08
N GLN A 8 15.80 4.36 -1.04
CA GLN A 8 15.84 5.21 -2.25
C GLN A 8 16.81 4.65 -3.30
N GLU A 9 17.98 4.16 -2.88
CA GLU A 9 18.95 3.49 -3.78
C GLU A 9 18.32 2.24 -4.40
N ALA A 10 17.65 1.39 -3.63
CA ALA A 10 16.94 0.22 -4.16
C ALA A 10 15.82 0.62 -5.13
N LEU A 11 15.07 1.68 -4.81
CA LEU A 11 13.98 2.18 -5.66
C LEU A 11 14.50 2.70 -7.03
N GLU A 12 15.71 3.21 -7.05
CA GLU A 12 16.43 3.59 -8.29
C GLU A 12 17.21 2.41 -8.91
N LEU A 13 16.86 1.18 -8.54
CA LEU A 13 17.42 -0.08 -9.06
C LEU A 13 18.90 -0.31 -8.70
N GLY A 14 19.41 0.41 -7.71
CA GLY A 14 20.74 0.18 -7.14
C GLY A 14 20.79 -1.09 -6.29
N THR A 15 22.01 -1.39 -5.79
CA THR A 15 22.30 -2.56 -4.95
C THR A 15 22.82 -2.10 -3.58
N PRO A 16 21.94 -1.52 -2.75
CA PRO A 16 22.35 -1.02 -1.44
C PRO A 16 22.85 -2.16 -0.53
N LYS A 17 23.89 -1.86 0.25
CA LYS A 17 24.42 -2.79 1.25
C LYS A 17 24.52 -2.09 2.61
N PRO A 18 23.76 -2.59 3.61
CA PRO A 18 22.86 -3.75 3.60
C PRO A 18 21.61 -3.53 2.75
N THR A 19 20.90 -4.62 2.45
CA THR A 19 19.60 -4.55 1.77
C THR A 19 18.58 -3.84 2.66
N PRO A 20 17.83 -2.84 2.17
CA PRO A 20 16.79 -2.21 2.98
C PRO A 20 15.67 -3.18 3.31
N ALA A 21 15.08 -3.03 4.49
CA ALA A 21 13.90 -3.76 4.88
C ALA A 21 12.79 -2.81 5.34
N SER A 22 11.55 -3.21 5.07
CA SER A 22 10.37 -2.45 5.42
C SER A 22 9.21 -3.37 5.76
N LEU A 23 8.21 -2.86 6.47
CA LEU A 23 6.87 -3.41 6.41
C LEU A 23 6.21 -2.96 5.10
N TRP A 24 5.18 -3.69 4.65
CA TRP A 24 4.16 -3.13 3.78
C TRP A 24 2.95 -2.77 4.64
N GLY A 25 2.44 -1.56 4.53
CA GLY A 25 1.34 -1.09 5.38
C GLY A 25 1.76 -0.92 6.84
N GLY A 26 1.40 -1.88 7.68
CA GLY A 26 1.77 -1.93 9.11
C GLY A 26 0.99 -0.98 10.02
N GLY A 27 0.01 -0.22 9.51
CA GLY A 27 -0.73 0.75 10.34
C GLY A 27 -1.57 0.07 11.42
N ALA A 28 -2.34 -0.96 11.08
CA ALA A 28 -3.16 -1.68 12.06
C ALA A 28 -2.30 -2.32 13.18
N TRP A 29 -1.11 -2.80 12.84
CA TRP A 29 -0.14 -3.31 13.80
C TRP A 29 0.43 -2.22 14.70
N ALA A 30 0.82 -1.08 14.13
CA ALA A 30 1.35 0.05 14.91
C ALA A 30 0.30 0.61 15.89
N PHE A 31 -0.96 0.70 15.48
CA PHE A 31 -2.06 1.16 16.31
C PHE A 31 -2.39 0.16 17.42
N ALA A 32 -2.36 -1.14 17.13
CA ALA A 32 -2.52 -2.19 18.14
C ALA A 32 -1.37 -2.17 19.17
N LEU A 33 -0.13 -1.98 18.71
CA LEU A 33 1.05 -1.85 19.56
C LEU A 33 0.98 -0.63 20.50
N ALA A 34 0.34 0.46 20.02
CA ALA A 34 0.07 1.67 20.81
C ALA A 34 -1.15 1.53 21.73
N GLY A 35 -1.98 0.49 21.58
CA GLY A 35 -3.24 0.33 22.29
C GLY A 35 -4.31 1.33 21.89
N ALA A 36 -4.20 1.95 20.70
CA ALA A 36 -5.09 2.99 20.22
C ALA A 36 -6.25 2.42 19.41
N SER A 37 -7.46 2.88 19.70
CA SER A 37 -8.65 2.55 18.93
C SER A 37 -8.80 3.46 17.70
N TYR A 38 -9.41 2.96 16.62
CA TYR A 38 -9.69 3.78 15.44
C TYR A 38 -10.61 4.98 15.73
N ARG A 39 -11.45 4.91 16.76
CA ARG A 39 -12.30 6.04 17.18
C ARG A 39 -11.49 7.20 17.74
N GLU A 40 -10.42 6.90 18.48
CA GLU A 40 -9.50 7.91 19.01
C GLU A 40 -8.59 8.45 17.90
N LEU A 41 -8.09 7.56 17.06
CA LEU A 41 -7.18 7.90 15.96
C LEU A 41 -7.79 8.88 14.95
N VAL A 42 -9.07 8.70 14.57
CA VAL A 42 -9.74 9.62 13.61
C VAL A 42 -9.88 11.05 14.11
N ALA A 43 -9.78 11.27 15.42
CA ALA A 43 -9.92 12.58 16.04
C ALA A 43 -8.58 13.24 16.42
N SER A 44 -7.45 12.49 16.36
CA SER A 44 -6.16 12.97 16.86
C SER A 44 -5.01 12.70 15.90
N PRO A 45 -4.55 13.71 15.15
CA PRO A 45 -3.38 13.57 14.29
C PRO A 45 -2.10 13.24 15.09
N ASP A 46 -1.97 13.76 16.32
CA ASP A 46 -0.85 13.48 17.21
C ASP A 46 -0.81 12.00 17.60
N LEU A 47 -1.96 11.41 17.93
CA LEU A 47 -2.03 10.00 18.30
C LEU A 47 -1.67 9.08 17.11
N VAL A 48 -2.15 9.40 15.91
CA VAL A 48 -1.76 8.68 14.68
C VAL A 48 -0.25 8.78 14.45
N ALA A 49 0.31 9.99 14.52
CA ALA A 49 1.73 10.22 14.31
C ALA A 49 2.58 9.51 15.38
N GLN A 50 2.21 9.63 16.66
CA GLN A 50 2.90 8.98 17.77
C GLN A 50 2.90 7.45 17.62
N ALA A 51 1.77 6.85 17.26
CA ALA A 51 1.69 5.41 17.08
C ALA A 51 2.62 4.91 15.95
N ILE A 52 2.65 5.61 14.81
CA ILE A 52 3.51 5.26 13.67
C ILE A 52 5.00 5.46 14.02
N THR A 53 5.36 6.61 14.59
CA THR A 53 6.75 6.95 14.91
C THR A 53 7.32 6.04 16.00
N SER A 54 6.58 5.82 17.11
CA SER A 54 7.00 4.91 18.18
C SER A 54 7.11 3.46 17.73
N ALA A 55 6.24 3.00 16.82
CA ALA A 55 6.39 1.68 16.22
C ALA A 55 7.65 1.60 15.37
N ASN A 56 7.92 2.63 14.54
CA ASN A 56 9.10 2.67 13.69
C ASN A 56 10.40 2.78 14.46
N GLU A 57 10.45 3.52 15.57
CA GLU A 57 11.60 3.59 16.47
C GLU A 57 12.00 2.21 17.03
N LYS A 58 11.02 1.32 17.26
CA LYS A 58 11.26 -0.04 17.77
C LYS A 58 11.81 -1.00 16.71
N VAL A 59 11.49 -0.78 15.42
CA VAL A 59 11.81 -1.74 14.36
C VAL A 59 12.77 -1.21 13.30
N GLY A 60 12.78 0.09 13.00
CA GLY A 60 13.65 0.69 12.00
C GLY A 60 13.24 0.39 10.55
N SER A 61 11.93 0.31 10.26
CA SER A 61 11.42 0.14 8.90
C SER A 61 11.88 1.28 7.99
N ALA A 62 12.36 0.96 6.80
CA ALA A 62 12.84 1.94 5.84
C ALA A 62 11.70 2.79 5.24
N VAL A 63 10.47 2.28 5.24
CA VAL A 63 9.27 2.97 4.75
C VAL A 63 8.18 2.95 5.81
N VAL A 64 7.43 4.04 5.91
CA VAL A 64 6.21 4.13 6.73
C VAL A 64 5.03 4.61 5.87
N PHE A 65 3.84 4.09 6.16
CA PHE A 65 2.64 4.25 5.34
C PHE A 65 1.55 4.96 6.14
N VAL A 66 1.48 6.30 6.01
CA VAL A 66 0.42 7.08 6.65
C VAL A 66 -0.90 6.84 5.92
N GLY A 67 -1.93 6.44 6.66
CA GLY A 67 -3.22 6.00 6.11
C GLY A 67 -3.39 4.49 5.99
N SER A 68 -2.34 3.67 6.27
CA SER A 68 -2.52 2.22 6.45
C SER A 68 -3.51 1.95 7.58
N GLY A 69 -4.48 1.06 7.31
CA GLY A 69 -5.64 0.83 8.19
C GLY A 69 -6.80 1.82 7.99
N PHE A 70 -6.60 2.92 7.27
CA PHE A 70 -7.62 3.93 6.96
C PHE A 70 -8.07 3.93 5.50
N THR A 71 -7.66 2.96 4.71
CA THR A 71 -7.90 2.92 3.26
C THR A 71 -9.38 2.89 2.84
N ASN A 72 -10.30 2.58 3.77
CA ASN A 72 -11.75 2.64 3.54
C ASN A 72 -12.38 4.03 3.82
N PHE A 73 -11.66 4.93 4.46
CA PHE A 73 -12.18 6.25 4.81
C PHE A 73 -12.50 7.14 3.62
N PRO A 74 -11.73 7.13 2.52
CA PRO A 74 -12.13 7.87 1.32
C PRO A 74 -13.49 7.45 0.75
N MET A 75 -13.85 6.16 0.82
CA MET A 75 -15.18 5.68 0.40
C MET A 75 -16.28 6.20 1.33
N ALA A 76 -15.99 6.26 2.64
CA ALA A 76 -16.93 6.81 3.61
C ALA A 76 -17.14 8.32 3.39
N ALA A 77 -16.09 9.08 3.15
CA ALA A 77 -16.18 10.49 2.77
C ALA A 77 -17.07 10.67 1.53
N LEU A 78 -16.98 9.75 0.56
CA LEU A 78 -17.78 9.78 -0.67
C LEU A 78 -19.21 9.23 -0.51
N GLY A 79 -19.59 8.74 0.68
CA GLY A 79 -20.99 8.40 0.99
C GLY A 79 -21.26 6.94 1.37
N ALA A 80 -20.25 6.08 1.42
CA ALA A 80 -20.38 4.77 2.04
C ALA A 80 -20.40 4.90 3.59
N SER A 81 -20.61 3.81 4.30
CA SER A 81 -20.59 3.79 5.77
C SER A 81 -19.43 2.94 6.29
N LEU A 82 -18.93 3.26 7.47
CA LEU A 82 -17.92 2.49 8.19
C LEU A 82 -18.50 1.88 9.46
N GLU A 83 -18.22 0.60 9.66
CA GLU A 83 -18.46 -0.09 10.91
C GLU A 83 -17.14 -0.21 11.68
N PHE A 84 -17.07 0.45 12.83
CA PHE A 84 -15.92 0.39 13.72
C PHE A 84 -15.95 -0.89 14.54
N LYS A 85 -14.91 -1.70 14.43
CA LYS A 85 -14.72 -2.94 15.17
C LYS A 85 -13.98 -2.68 16.48
N GLU A 86 -14.10 -3.60 17.42
CA GLU A 86 -13.28 -3.55 18.66
C GLU A 86 -11.78 -3.71 18.36
N LYS A 87 -11.46 -4.53 17.39
CA LYS A 87 -10.06 -4.76 16.94
C LYS A 87 -9.97 -4.67 15.41
N GLY A 88 -8.87 -4.07 14.94
CA GLY A 88 -8.55 -3.94 13.52
C GLY A 88 -9.25 -2.75 12.85
N ALA A 89 -8.97 -2.58 11.55
CA ALA A 89 -9.48 -1.48 10.76
C ALA A 89 -11.00 -1.53 10.58
N PRO A 90 -11.69 -0.36 10.51
CA PRO A 90 -13.12 -0.28 10.26
C PRO A 90 -13.51 -0.94 8.94
N ALA A 91 -14.59 -1.72 8.97
CA ALA A 91 -15.13 -2.36 7.78
C ALA A 91 -15.98 -1.36 6.99
N LEU A 92 -15.89 -1.47 5.65
CA LEU A 92 -16.80 -0.74 4.78
C LEU A 92 -18.14 -1.46 4.72
N VAL A 93 -19.23 -0.74 4.99
CA VAL A 93 -20.63 -1.21 4.87
C VAL A 93 -21.38 -0.33 3.89
N GLY A 94 -22.11 -0.95 2.98
CA GLY A 94 -22.80 -0.23 1.91
C GLY A 94 -21.85 0.27 0.82
N GLN A 95 -22.40 1.07 -0.06
CA GLN A 95 -21.75 1.54 -1.29
C GLN A 95 -22.05 3.02 -1.50
N ALA A 96 -21.08 3.78 -2.00
CA ALA A 96 -21.26 5.19 -2.35
C ALA A 96 -21.92 5.36 -3.73
N VAL A 97 -21.78 4.38 -4.62
CA VAL A 97 -22.34 4.40 -5.98
C VAL A 97 -23.40 3.31 -6.09
N ALA A 98 -24.65 3.71 -6.23
CA ALA A 98 -25.77 2.78 -6.38
C ALA A 98 -26.04 2.40 -7.85
N ASP A 99 -25.66 3.25 -8.80
CA ASP A 99 -25.93 3.08 -10.23
C ASP A 99 -24.77 3.68 -11.04
N LEU A 100 -24.25 2.91 -12.01
CA LEU A 100 -23.15 3.37 -12.88
C LEU A 100 -23.54 4.59 -13.72
N ALA A 101 -24.81 4.73 -14.08
CA ALA A 101 -25.30 5.92 -14.79
C ALA A 101 -25.22 7.21 -13.96
N GLN A 102 -24.95 7.13 -12.66
CA GLN A 102 -24.87 8.27 -11.76
C GLN A 102 -23.44 8.55 -11.25
N VAL A 103 -22.45 7.88 -11.81
CA VAL A 103 -21.04 8.01 -11.38
C VAL A 103 -20.54 9.46 -11.41
N ASP A 104 -20.96 10.23 -12.42
CA ASP A 104 -20.57 11.65 -12.55
C ASP A 104 -21.12 12.55 -11.44
N ARG A 105 -22.14 12.08 -10.69
CA ARG A 105 -22.70 12.79 -9.54
C ARG A 105 -21.92 12.58 -8.25
N LEU A 106 -20.90 11.70 -8.26
CA LEU A 106 -20.05 11.48 -7.10
C LEU A 106 -19.27 12.76 -6.80
N ASP A 107 -19.59 13.40 -5.68
CA ASP A 107 -18.97 14.66 -5.26
C ASP A 107 -17.60 14.37 -4.61
N LEU A 108 -16.53 14.64 -5.36
CA LEU A 108 -15.16 14.43 -4.90
C LEU A 108 -14.67 15.53 -3.94
N ASP A 109 -15.35 16.68 -3.86
CA ASP A 109 -14.97 17.77 -2.92
C ASP A 109 -15.14 17.31 -1.47
N ARG A 110 -15.97 16.30 -1.25
CA ARG A 110 -16.14 15.65 0.05
C ARG A 110 -14.86 15.02 0.61
N LEU A 111 -13.90 14.62 -0.25
CA LEU A 111 -12.61 14.12 0.20
C LEU A 111 -11.81 15.21 0.95
N ASP A 112 -11.86 16.44 0.46
CA ASP A 112 -11.14 17.57 1.05
C ASP A 112 -11.83 18.07 2.34
N ALA A 113 -13.15 17.91 2.44
CA ALA A 113 -13.96 18.34 3.58
C ALA A 113 -14.00 17.33 4.73
N ASP A 114 -13.59 16.07 4.52
CA ASP A 114 -13.70 15.02 5.53
C ASP A 114 -12.67 15.19 6.65
N GLN A 115 -13.16 15.21 7.91
CA GLN A 115 -12.31 15.46 9.08
C GLN A 115 -11.31 14.33 9.36
N ALA A 116 -11.68 13.08 9.12
CA ALA A 116 -10.77 11.96 9.33
C ALA A 116 -9.63 11.98 8.32
N LEU A 117 -9.90 12.34 7.06
CA LEU A 117 -8.88 12.50 6.03
C LEU A 117 -7.98 13.70 6.34
N GLN A 118 -8.51 14.81 6.81
CA GLN A 118 -7.72 15.96 7.27
C GLN A 118 -6.84 15.60 8.49
N THR A 119 -7.34 14.74 9.40
CA THR A 119 -6.53 14.22 10.51
C THR A 119 -5.32 13.45 10.01
N LEU A 120 -5.50 12.58 9.00
CA LEU A 120 -4.39 11.83 8.40
C LEU A 120 -3.38 12.73 7.68
N GLN A 121 -3.83 13.78 6.99
CA GLN A 121 -2.95 14.77 6.34
C GLN A 121 -2.06 15.48 7.37
N LYS A 122 -2.64 15.92 8.49
CA LYS A 122 -1.89 16.53 9.60
C LYS A 122 -0.92 15.52 10.24
N ALA A 123 -1.37 14.28 10.46
CA ALA A 123 -0.51 13.24 10.99
C ALA A 123 0.69 12.95 10.08
N ALA A 124 0.50 12.97 8.75
CA ALA A 124 1.60 12.79 7.81
C ALA A 124 2.69 13.88 7.95
N ALA A 125 2.30 15.13 8.15
CA ALA A 125 3.25 16.22 8.39
C ALA A 125 4.05 15.98 9.69
N LEU A 126 3.38 15.58 10.77
CA LEU A 126 4.03 15.26 12.05
C LEU A 126 4.97 14.04 11.93
N VAL A 127 4.56 12.99 11.24
CA VAL A 127 5.42 11.81 10.95
C VAL A 127 6.64 12.22 10.14
N LYS A 128 6.43 13.04 9.10
CA LYS A 128 7.51 13.53 8.25
C LYS A 128 8.52 14.37 9.00
N GLU A 129 8.06 15.24 9.89
CA GLU A 129 8.92 16.05 10.78
C GLU A 129 9.72 15.14 11.72
N ALA A 130 9.09 14.18 12.37
CA ALA A 130 9.70 13.34 13.39
C ALA A 130 10.73 12.35 12.83
N ILE A 131 10.41 11.62 11.75
CA ILE A 131 11.25 10.51 11.25
C ILE A 131 11.57 10.59 9.76
N GLY A 132 11.13 11.62 9.03
CA GLY A 132 11.34 11.75 7.58
C GLY A 132 12.79 11.88 7.15
N ALA A 133 13.73 12.12 8.07
CA ALA A 133 15.18 12.08 7.82
C ALA A 133 15.72 10.64 7.69
N THR A 134 15.06 9.65 8.32
CA THR A 134 15.52 8.25 8.41
C THR A 134 14.56 7.25 7.79
N ALA A 135 13.28 7.59 7.66
CA ALA A 135 12.27 6.76 7.03
C ALA A 135 11.68 7.46 5.80
N TYR A 136 11.38 6.68 4.76
CA TYR A 136 10.65 7.12 3.58
C TYR A 136 9.16 7.16 3.92
N VAL A 137 8.57 8.34 3.93
CA VAL A 137 7.17 8.54 4.33
C VAL A 137 6.28 8.50 3.10
N THR A 138 5.23 7.67 3.11
CA THR A 138 4.24 7.59 2.04
C THR A 138 2.83 7.81 2.58
N SER A 139 1.95 8.39 1.77
CA SER A 139 0.51 8.23 1.92
C SER A 139 0.05 6.95 1.23
N ILE A 140 -1.02 6.30 1.72
CA ILE A 140 -1.52 5.05 1.13
C ILE A 140 -3.04 5.07 0.92
N SER A 141 -3.49 4.53 -0.22
CA SER A 141 -4.91 4.32 -0.56
C SER A 141 -5.12 3.00 -1.31
N TRP A 142 -6.39 2.70 -1.64
CA TRP A 142 -6.67 1.74 -2.70
C TRP A 142 -6.27 2.33 -4.06
N ALA A 143 -5.79 1.48 -4.99
CA ALA A 143 -5.59 1.85 -6.38
C ALA A 143 -6.94 1.89 -7.15
N PRO A 144 -7.00 2.49 -8.33
CA PRO A 144 -8.26 2.80 -9.02
C PRO A 144 -9.23 1.63 -9.16
N PHE A 145 -8.77 0.41 -9.47
CA PHE A 145 -9.65 -0.73 -9.68
C PHE A 145 -10.31 -1.21 -8.37
N THR A 146 -9.51 -1.37 -7.31
CA THR A 146 -10.05 -1.70 -5.97
C THR A 146 -10.89 -0.55 -5.42
N PHE A 147 -10.49 0.70 -5.63
CA PHE A 147 -11.26 1.87 -5.23
C PHE A 147 -12.65 1.87 -5.88
N ALA A 148 -12.73 1.63 -7.17
CA ALA A 148 -13.99 1.49 -7.92
C ALA A 148 -14.87 0.36 -7.36
N GLY A 149 -14.28 -0.82 -7.11
CA GLY A 149 -15.00 -1.95 -6.52
C GLY A 149 -15.50 -1.68 -5.10
N ARG A 150 -14.77 -0.87 -4.32
CA ARG A 150 -15.21 -0.43 -2.98
C ARG A 150 -16.36 0.59 -3.04
N LEU A 151 -16.36 1.45 -4.04
CA LEU A 151 -17.46 2.42 -4.24
C LEU A 151 -18.75 1.77 -4.71
N TYR A 152 -18.67 0.79 -5.63
CA TYR A 152 -19.84 0.22 -6.33
C TYR A 152 -20.29 -1.14 -5.77
N GLY A 153 -19.39 -1.82 -5.05
CA GLY A 153 -19.56 -3.20 -4.60
C GLY A 153 -18.81 -4.19 -5.51
N MET A 154 -18.02 -5.08 -4.87
CA MET A 154 -17.13 -6.01 -5.58
C MET A 154 -17.90 -6.93 -6.54
N ASP A 155 -18.95 -7.61 -6.05
CA ASP A 155 -19.71 -8.57 -6.86
C ASP A 155 -20.40 -7.88 -8.04
N ARG A 156 -20.91 -6.66 -7.82
CA ARG A 156 -21.53 -5.84 -8.86
C ARG A 156 -20.53 -5.39 -9.90
N LEU A 157 -19.31 -4.99 -9.48
CA LEU A 157 -18.25 -4.63 -10.41
C LEU A 157 -17.88 -5.83 -11.29
N MET A 158 -17.71 -7.02 -10.69
CA MET A 158 -17.36 -8.23 -11.46
C MET A 158 -18.41 -8.58 -12.52
N THR A 159 -19.68 -8.45 -12.18
CA THR A 159 -20.79 -8.63 -13.15
C THR A 159 -20.75 -7.56 -14.23
N ALA A 160 -20.59 -6.28 -13.84
CA ALA A 160 -20.61 -5.14 -14.75
C ALA A 160 -19.42 -5.11 -15.73
N LEU A 161 -18.27 -5.76 -15.41
CA LEU A 161 -17.16 -5.91 -16.37
C LEU A 161 -17.62 -6.58 -17.69
N VAL A 162 -18.68 -7.39 -17.65
CA VAL A 162 -19.24 -8.10 -18.80
C VAL A 162 -20.49 -7.38 -19.32
N ASP A 163 -21.39 -7.00 -18.42
CA ASP A 163 -22.74 -6.51 -18.79
C ASP A 163 -22.76 -5.03 -19.16
N ASP A 164 -21.92 -4.19 -18.53
CA ASP A 164 -21.82 -2.74 -18.78
C ASP A 164 -20.37 -2.25 -18.70
N PRO A 165 -19.49 -2.68 -19.62
CA PRO A 165 -18.09 -2.28 -19.61
C PRO A 165 -17.89 -0.75 -19.71
N LYS A 166 -18.79 -0.02 -20.40
CA LYS A 166 -18.71 1.44 -20.50
C LYS A 166 -19.02 2.14 -19.19
N GLY A 167 -20.01 1.67 -18.46
CA GLY A 167 -20.31 2.17 -17.11
C GLY A 167 -19.16 1.89 -16.14
N VAL A 168 -18.50 0.73 -16.28
CA VAL A 168 -17.29 0.42 -15.50
C VAL A 168 -16.12 1.36 -15.85
N GLU A 169 -15.90 1.64 -17.13
CA GLU A 169 -14.86 2.59 -17.56
C GLU A 169 -15.10 3.99 -16.99
N ALA A 170 -16.35 4.47 -16.98
CA ALA A 170 -16.72 5.75 -16.34
C ALA A 170 -16.45 5.74 -14.83
N LEU A 171 -16.79 4.64 -14.15
CA LEU A 171 -16.49 4.47 -12.71
C LEU A 171 -14.97 4.47 -12.44
N LEU A 172 -14.18 3.80 -13.28
CA LEU A 172 -12.72 3.74 -13.14
C LEU A 172 -12.07 5.11 -13.40
N GLU A 173 -12.56 5.89 -14.34
CA GLU A 173 -12.13 7.28 -14.54
C GLU A 173 -12.39 8.12 -13.28
N ARG A 174 -13.58 8.00 -12.71
CA ARG A 174 -13.94 8.73 -11.49
C ARG A 174 -13.14 8.27 -10.27
N ALA A 175 -12.91 6.97 -10.14
CA ALA A 175 -12.06 6.39 -9.10
C ALA A 175 -10.60 6.85 -9.24
N THR A 176 -10.07 6.93 -10.47
CA THR A 176 -8.73 7.45 -10.75
C THR A 176 -8.59 8.91 -10.29
N GLU A 177 -9.58 9.73 -10.58
CA GLU A 177 -9.61 11.13 -10.11
C GLU A 177 -9.69 11.20 -8.58
N ALA A 178 -10.55 10.38 -7.96
CA ALA A 178 -10.68 10.33 -6.50
C ALA A 178 -9.37 9.91 -5.81
N VAL A 179 -8.68 8.89 -6.34
CA VAL A 179 -7.37 8.44 -5.83
C VAL A 179 -6.34 9.57 -5.92
N PHE A 180 -6.30 10.26 -7.07
CA PHE A 180 -5.37 11.38 -7.24
C PHE A 180 -5.65 12.51 -6.25
N ARG A 181 -6.92 12.94 -6.12
CA ARG A 181 -7.34 13.99 -5.19
C ARG A 181 -7.06 13.63 -3.73
N TYR A 182 -7.27 12.38 -3.33
CA TYR A 182 -6.96 11.93 -1.98
C TYR A 182 -5.49 12.15 -1.61
N HIS A 183 -4.56 11.90 -2.54
CA HIS A 183 -3.13 12.06 -2.27
C HIS A 183 -2.64 13.50 -2.41
N LEU A 184 -3.32 14.33 -3.17
CA LEU A 184 -2.85 15.69 -3.54
C LEU A 184 -2.49 16.57 -2.33
N PRO A 185 -3.28 16.66 -1.23
CA PRO A 185 -2.93 17.48 -0.07
C PRO A 185 -1.63 17.06 0.61
N TYR A 186 -1.30 15.75 0.62
CA TYR A 186 -0.03 15.27 1.19
C TYR A 186 1.16 15.71 0.34
N LEU A 187 0.99 15.71 -0.99
CA LEU A 187 2.03 16.11 -1.94
C LEU A 187 2.27 17.63 -1.87
N GLU A 188 1.22 18.42 -1.88
CA GLU A 188 1.28 19.89 -1.80
C GLU A 188 1.89 20.38 -0.48
N ALA A 189 1.62 19.67 0.61
CA ALA A 189 2.23 19.96 1.91
C ALA A 189 3.68 19.46 2.04
N GLY A 190 4.21 18.70 1.05
CA GLY A 190 5.54 18.07 1.15
C GLY A 190 5.67 17.08 2.30
N SER A 191 4.53 16.56 2.81
CA SER A 191 4.48 15.69 3.98
C SER A 191 4.80 14.22 3.68
N VAL A 192 5.02 13.88 2.41
CA VAL A 192 5.39 12.52 1.96
C VAL A 192 6.51 12.56 0.93
N ASP A 193 7.21 11.43 0.78
CA ASP A 193 8.26 11.22 -0.23
C ASP A 193 7.74 10.52 -1.49
N GLY A 194 6.58 9.87 -1.40
CA GLY A 194 5.95 9.13 -2.49
C GLY A 194 4.52 8.70 -2.13
N VAL A 195 3.90 8.03 -3.07
CA VAL A 195 2.52 7.52 -2.98
C VAL A 195 2.54 5.99 -2.95
N ALA A 196 1.76 5.40 -2.05
CA ALA A 196 1.53 3.96 -2.01
C ALA A 196 0.08 3.64 -2.37
N MET A 197 -0.12 2.57 -3.12
CA MET A 197 -1.46 2.08 -3.48
C MET A 197 -1.54 0.56 -3.31
N ALA A 198 -2.71 0.07 -2.91
CA ALA A 198 -3.00 -1.36 -2.88
C ALA A 198 -4.17 -1.70 -3.82
N ASP A 199 -4.04 -2.78 -4.61
CA ASP A 199 -5.05 -3.17 -5.60
C ASP A 199 -5.44 -4.66 -5.54
N PRO A 200 -5.87 -5.18 -4.37
CA PRO A 200 -6.14 -6.60 -4.19
C PRO A 200 -7.19 -7.17 -5.17
N MET A 201 -8.15 -6.35 -5.63
CA MET A 201 -9.15 -6.79 -6.60
C MET A 201 -8.58 -6.96 -8.01
N ALA A 202 -7.40 -6.41 -8.29
CA ALA A 202 -6.71 -6.56 -9.58
C ALA A 202 -5.81 -7.81 -9.67
N SER A 203 -5.85 -8.70 -8.66
CA SER A 203 -5.05 -9.93 -8.65
C SER A 203 -5.54 -10.99 -9.63
N GLY A 204 -4.69 -11.96 -9.94
CA GLY A 204 -5.02 -13.13 -10.75
C GLY A 204 -5.99 -14.11 -10.07
N ASP A 205 -6.19 -13.96 -8.78
CA ASP A 205 -7.20 -14.72 -8.02
C ASP A 205 -8.62 -14.13 -8.20
N VAL A 206 -8.74 -12.88 -8.68
CA VAL A 206 -10.03 -12.16 -8.81
C VAL A 206 -10.40 -11.92 -10.28
N ILE A 207 -9.47 -11.39 -11.08
CA ILE A 207 -9.72 -11.08 -12.49
C ILE A 207 -8.66 -11.72 -13.41
N SER A 208 -9.07 -12.05 -14.64
CA SER A 208 -8.15 -12.57 -15.66
C SER A 208 -7.11 -11.51 -16.06
N ARG A 209 -5.95 -11.95 -16.62
CA ARG A 209 -4.97 -11.05 -17.23
C ARG A 209 -5.60 -10.10 -18.27
N ARG A 210 -6.56 -10.61 -19.09
CA ARG A 210 -7.28 -9.78 -20.07
C ARG A 210 -8.09 -8.67 -19.41
N HIS A 211 -8.83 -8.97 -18.34
CA HIS A 211 -9.58 -7.95 -17.61
C HIS A 211 -8.64 -6.97 -16.89
N PHE A 212 -7.51 -7.43 -16.36
CA PHE A 212 -6.49 -6.54 -15.80
C PHE A 212 -5.99 -5.54 -16.86
N GLN A 213 -5.64 -6.03 -18.06
CA GLN A 213 -5.15 -5.21 -19.16
C GLN A 213 -6.20 -4.20 -19.67
N GLN A 214 -7.48 -4.54 -19.60
CA GLN A 214 -8.56 -3.66 -20.05
C GLN A 214 -9.02 -2.68 -18.97
N PHE A 215 -9.18 -3.12 -17.71
CA PHE A 215 -9.88 -2.37 -16.67
C PHE A 215 -9.02 -1.95 -15.48
N ALA A 216 -7.84 -2.50 -15.28
CA ALA A 216 -6.97 -2.12 -14.16
C ALA A 216 -5.73 -1.35 -14.64
N GLN A 217 -4.96 -1.91 -15.56
CA GLN A 217 -3.70 -1.35 -16.03
C GLN A 217 -3.81 0.07 -16.59
N PRO A 218 -4.78 0.43 -17.45
CA PRO A 218 -4.84 1.79 -18.03
C PRO A 218 -5.06 2.88 -16.98
N TYR A 219 -5.87 2.58 -15.97
CA TYR A 219 -6.19 3.52 -14.89
C TYR A 219 -5.07 3.60 -13.85
N LEU A 220 -4.39 2.48 -13.60
CA LEU A 220 -3.17 2.46 -12.82
C LEU A 220 -2.08 3.31 -13.50
N ALA A 221 -1.85 3.10 -14.80
CA ALA A 221 -0.88 3.88 -15.58
C ALA A 221 -1.21 5.39 -15.56
N LYS A 222 -2.49 5.73 -15.74
CA LYS A 222 -2.96 7.12 -15.73
C LYS A 222 -2.69 7.83 -14.40
N VAL A 223 -3.02 7.19 -13.27
CA VAL A 223 -2.78 7.80 -11.96
C VAL A 223 -1.28 7.84 -11.62
N THR A 224 -0.53 6.79 -11.97
CA THR A 224 0.92 6.71 -11.77
C THR A 224 1.65 7.80 -12.53
N GLN A 225 1.28 8.04 -13.79
CA GLN A 225 1.85 9.12 -14.60
C GLN A 225 1.60 10.49 -13.95
N ARG A 226 0.39 10.76 -13.45
CA ARG A 226 0.05 12.04 -12.81
C ARG A 226 0.90 12.30 -11.55
N PHE A 227 1.24 11.27 -10.78
CA PHE A 227 2.15 11.40 -9.65
C PHE A 227 3.61 11.57 -10.10
N ALA A 228 4.04 10.82 -11.11
CA ALA A 228 5.39 10.92 -11.64
C ALA A 228 5.68 12.30 -12.23
N GLU A 229 4.73 12.94 -12.91
CA GLU A 229 4.83 14.32 -13.43
C GLU A 229 5.03 15.36 -12.31
N ARG A 230 4.71 15.01 -11.06
CA ARG A 230 4.95 15.83 -9.86
C ARG A 230 6.20 15.41 -9.08
N GLY A 231 6.97 14.44 -9.60
CA GLY A 231 8.18 13.94 -8.96
C GLY A 231 7.94 12.94 -7.84
N TYR A 232 6.74 12.38 -7.70
CA TYR A 232 6.41 11.40 -6.67
C TYR A 232 6.35 9.97 -7.23
N PRO A 233 7.27 9.08 -6.82
CA PRO A 233 7.21 7.69 -7.21
C PRO A 233 6.03 6.96 -6.57
N VAL A 234 5.49 5.99 -7.31
CA VAL A 234 4.37 5.15 -6.87
C VAL A 234 4.89 3.79 -6.44
N LEU A 235 4.49 3.37 -5.23
CA LEU A 235 4.65 2.03 -4.68
C LEU A 235 3.30 1.32 -4.79
N LEU A 236 3.29 0.09 -5.31
CA LEU A 236 2.08 -0.70 -5.49
C LEU A 236 2.18 -2.03 -4.76
N HIS A 237 1.06 -2.50 -4.20
CA HIS A 237 0.89 -3.88 -3.75
C HIS A 237 -0.39 -4.47 -4.32
N ILE A 238 -0.31 -5.71 -4.77
CA ILE A 238 -1.48 -6.50 -5.14
C ILE A 238 -1.39 -7.81 -4.36
N CYS A 239 -2.35 -8.02 -3.43
CA CYS A 239 -2.49 -9.30 -2.74
C CYS A 239 -2.88 -10.39 -3.73
N GLY A 240 -2.33 -11.60 -3.55
CA GLY A 240 -2.65 -12.71 -4.40
C GLY A 240 -1.70 -12.90 -5.57
N ARG A 241 -2.08 -13.73 -6.51
CA ARG A 241 -1.24 -14.09 -7.65
C ARG A 241 -1.14 -12.95 -8.65
N THR A 242 0.09 -12.61 -9.01
CA THR A 242 0.39 -11.60 -10.02
C THR A 242 1.42 -12.05 -11.04
N ASP A 243 1.81 -13.33 -11.01
CA ASP A 243 2.85 -13.91 -11.88
C ASP A 243 2.60 -13.69 -13.38
N ASP A 244 1.33 -13.64 -13.76
CA ASP A 244 0.91 -13.50 -15.16
C ASP A 244 0.78 -12.05 -15.63
N ARG A 245 1.03 -11.06 -14.76
CA ARG A 245 0.81 -9.63 -15.05
C ARG A 245 1.91 -8.69 -14.59
N LEU A 246 3.05 -9.21 -14.14
CA LEU A 246 4.19 -8.41 -13.67
C LEU A 246 4.70 -7.43 -14.73
N ASP A 247 4.73 -7.85 -15.98
CA ASP A 247 5.08 -7.03 -17.13
C ASP A 247 4.12 -5.84 -17.32
N LEU A 248 2.81 -6.09 -17.20
CA LEU A 248 1.76 -5.06 -17.32
C LEU A 248 1.82 -4.06 -16.15
N ILE A 249 2.16 -4.53 -14.94
CA ILE A 249 2.36 -3.68 -13.77
C ILE A 249 3.58 -2.76 -13.98
N ALA A 250 4.68 -3.30 -14.48
CA ALA A 250 5.87 -2.51 -14.80
C ALA A 250 5.60 -1.49 -15.92
N ASP A 251 4.82 -1.88 -16.96
CA ASP A 251 4.40 -0.97 -18.04
C ASP A 251 3.50 0.18 -17.55
N ALA A 252 2.80 0.00 -16.41
CA ALA A 252 2.01 1.06 -15.80
C ALA A 252 2.87 2.14 -15.08
N GLY A 253 4.19 2.02 -15.09
CA GLY A 253 5.10 3.04 -14.56
C GLY A 253 5.27 3.01 -13.04
N VAL A 254 4.89 1.92 -12.37
CA VAL A 254 5.10 1.71 -10.94
C VAL A 254 6.60 1.61 -10.65
N LYS A 255 7.08 2.36 -9.66
CA LYS A 255 8.51 2.37 -9.30
C LYS A 255 8.89 1.23 -8.36
N GLY A 256 8.00 0.85 -7.44
CA GLY A 256 8.20 -0.27 -6.54
C GLY A 256 6.95 -1.14 -6.45
N PHE A 257 7.10 -2.45 -6.64
CA PHE A 257 6.02 -3.41 -6.52
C PHE A 257 6.27 -4.39 -5.38
N PHE A 258 5.36 -4.42 -4.42
CA PHE A 258 5.44 -5.27 -3.24
C PHE A 258 4.64 -6.54 -3.48
N LEU A 259 5.34 -7.67 -3.57
CA LEU A 259 4.76 -8.98 -3.92
C LEU A 259 3.96 -9.59 -2.77
N ASP A 260 2.89 -10.31 -3.12
CA ASP A 260 2.29 -11.29 -2.20
C ASP A 260 3.25 -12.47 -1.95
N HIS A 261 3.19 -13.09 -0.77
CA HIS A 261 4.04 -14.23 -0.42
C HIS A 261 3.84 -15.47 -1.31
N ARG A 262 2.73 -15.54 -2.06
CA ARG A 262 2.42 -16.63 -3.00
C ARG A 262 3.04 -16.46 -4.39
N VAL A 263 3.64 -15.31 -4.67
CA VAL A 263 4.35 -15.06 -5.93
C VAL A 263 5.77 -15.58 -5.84
N ASP A 264 6.24 -16.24 -6.88
CA ASP A 264 7.64 -16.67 -6.97
C ASP A 264 8.57 -15.45 -7.10
N LEU A 265 9.35 -15.20 -6.04
CA LEU A 265 10.27 -14.07 -5.97
C LEU A 265 11.34 -14.10 -7.07
N ALA A 266 11.93 -15.28 -7.34
CA ALA A 266 12.99 -15.41 -8.34
C ALA A 266 12.46 -15.06 -9.73
N LYS A 267 11.30 -15.61 -10.08
CA LYS A 267 10.62 -15.33 -11.35
C LYS A 267 10.19 -13.86 -11.46
N ALA A 268 9.67 -13.28 -10.36
CA ALA A 268 9.28 -11.88 -10.37
C ALA A 268 10.47 -10.96 -10.65
N LEU A 269 11.60 -11.20 -9.96
CA LEU A 269 12.84 -10.46 -10.18
C LEU A 269 13.38 -10.61 -11.61
N GLU A 270 13.27 -11.81 -12.20
CA GLU A 270 13.66 -12.05 -13.59
C GLU A 270 12.81 -11.23 -14.57
N VAL A 271 11.49 -11.28 -14.43
CA VAL A 271 10.54 -10.63 -15.35
C VAL A 271 10.67 -9.11 -15.34
N VAL A 272 10.92 -8.50 -14.17
CA VAL A 272 10.91 -7.03 -14.03
C VAL A 272 12.32 -6.43 -13.92
N ARG A 273 13.37 -7.22 -14.08
CA ARG A 273 14.77 -6.77 -13.92
C ARG A 273 15.05 -5.48 -14.67
N GLY A 274 15.60 -4.48 -13.96
CA GLY A 274 15.94 -3.19 -14.54
C GLY A 274 14.75 -2.29 -14.90
N ARG A 275 13.52 -2.66 -14.49
CA ARG A 275 12.30 -1.90 -14.81
C ARG A 275 11.58 -1.38 -13.57
N MET A 276 11.60 -2.12 -12.47
CA MET A 276 10.84 -1.85 -11.27
C MET A 276 11.52 -2.48 -10.05
N CYS A 277 11.55 -1.76 -8.94
CA CYS A 277 12.00 -2.30 -7.67
C CYS A 277 10.98 -3.32 -7.12
N ILE A 278 11.46 -4.42 -6.55
CA ILE A 278 10.62 -5.45 -5.92
C ILE A 278 10.76 -5.41 -4.40
N GLY A 279 9.63 -5.33 -3.71
CA GLY A 279 9.53 -5.62 -2.28
C GLY A 279 8.95 -7.01 -2.04
N GLY A 280 9.48 -7.75 -1.09
CA GLY A 280 8.86 -9.04 -0.75
C GLY A 280 9.81 -10.08 -0.13
N ASN A 281 9.35 -11.33 0.15
CA ASN A 281 7.91 -11.62 0.26
C ASN A 281 7.68 -12.69 1.32
N VAL A 282 8.16 -12.38 2.56
CA VAL A 282 8.00 -13.28 3.72
C VAL A 282 6.51 -13.42 4.07
N ASP A 283 6.04 -14.66 4.33
CA ASP A 283 4.64 -14.92 4.70
C ASP A 283 4.25 -14.18 5.99
N PRO A 284 3.28 -13.23 5.93
CA PRO A 284 2.90 -12.41 7.07
C PRO A 284 2.13 -13.18 8.14
N VAL A 285 1.50 -14.29 7.80
CA VAL A 285 0.66 -15.06 8.72
C VAL A 285 1.41 -16.28 9.27
N ASN A 286 1.88 -17.16 8.39
CA ASN A 286 2.47 -18.42 8.86
C ASN A 286 3.88 -18.21 9.42
N VAL A 287 4.63 -17.23 8.91
CA VAL A 287 5.99 -16.94 9.38
C VAL A 287 5.99 -15.81 10.41
N LEU A 288 5.44 -14.62 10.07
CA LEU A 288 5.55 -13.47 10.99
C LEU A 288 4.60 -13.55 12.19
N ALA A 289 3.33 -13.98 11.98
CA ALA A 289 2.38 -14.00 13.09
C ALA A 289 2.48 -15.28 13.92
N ARG A 290 2.72 -16.43 13.31
CA ARG A 290 2.66 -17.75 13.95
C ARG A 290 4.01 -18.42 14.13
N GLY A 291 5.04 -18.01 13.37
CA GLY A 291 6.39 -18.56 13.44
C GLY A 291 7.19 -18.04 14.62
N THR A 292 8.29 -18.68 14.87
CA THR A 292 9.32 -18.25 15.83
C THR A 292 10.23 -17.19 15.19
N VAL A 293 11.06 -16.54 16.00
CA VAL A 293 12.12 -15.62 15.53
C VAL A 293 13.05 -16.33 14.53
N ASP A 294 13.40 -17.58 14.79
CA ASP A 294 14.28 -18.37 13.90
C ASP A 294 13.62 -18.65 12.55
N ASP A 295 12.31 -18.95 12.53
CA ASP A 295 11.54 -19.13 11.28
C ASP A 295 11.56 -17.84 10.43
N VAL A 296 11.42 -16.68 11.10
CA VAL A 296 11.49 -15.37 10.43
C VAL A 296 12.88 -15.12 9.85
N VAL A 297 13.93 -15.37 10.62
CA VAL A 297 15.32 -15.21 10.17
C VAL A 297 15.61 -16.12 8.96
N GLN A 298 15.17 -17.36 9.01
CA GLN A 298 15.36 -18.32 7.92
C GLN A 298 14.63 -17.86 6.64
N ALA A 299 13.35 -17.47 6.74
CA ALA A 299 12.57 -16.98 5.61
C ALA A 299 13.15 -15.68 5.02
N ALA A 300 13.57 -14.75 5.88
CA ALA A 300 14.21 -13.51 5.46
C ALA A 300 15.52 -13.76 4.69
N ARG A 301 16.38 -14.66 5.19
CA ARG A 301 17.62 -15.07 4.51
C ARG A 301 17.34 -15.70 3.15
N ALA A 302 16.35 -16.59 3.06
CA ALA A 302 15.98 -17.20 1.78
C ALA A 302 15.54 -16.15 0.74
N CYS A 303 14.78 -15.13 1.14
CA CYS A 303 14.43 -14.01 0.26
C CYS A 303 15.66 -13.20 -0.16
N LEU A 304 16.57 -12.89 0.77
CA LEU A 304 17.81 -12.15 0.48
C LEU A 304 18.74 -12.93 -0.47
N GLU A 305 18.91 -14.23 -0.26
CA GLU A 305 19.68 -15.13 -1.12
C GLU A 305 19.08 -15.19 -2.53
N THR A 306 17.74 -15.28 -2.63
CA THR A 306 17.02 -15.28 -3.92
C THR A 306 17.20 -13.96 -4.66
N ALA A 307 17.15 -12.83 -3.95
CA ALA A 307 17.35 -11.52 -4.55
C ALA A 307 18.80 -11.30 -5.04
N GLY A 308 19.76 -11.81 -4.30
CA GLY A 308 21.18 -11.68 -4.62
C GLY A 308 21.64 -10.23 -4.80
N ASP A 309 22.58 -10.04 -5.70
CA ASP A 309 23.16 -8.72 -6.03
C ASP A 309 22.52 -8.06 -7.27
N GLY A 310 21.31 -8.47 -7.64
CA GLY A 310 20.66 -8.00 -8.88
C GLY A 310 20.16 -6.56 -8.86
N GLY A 311 20.17 -5.89 -7.70
CA GLY A 311 19.66 -4.53 -7.50
C GLY A 311 18.13 -4.44 -7.45
N GLY A 312 17.61 -3.30 -7.01
CA GLY A 312 16.17 -3.03 -7.00
C GLY A 312 15.35 -3.97 -6.11
N TYR A 313 15.87 -4.32 -4.92
CA TYR A 313 15.17 -5.21 -4.00
C TYR A 313 15.07 -4.64 -2.58
N VAL A 314 13.93 -4.87 -1.94
CA VAL A 314 13.63 -4.51 -0.55
C VAL A 314 13.03 -5.73 0.17
N LEU A 315 13.59 -6.15 1.29
CA LEU A 315 13.01 -7.23 2.09
C LEU A 315 11.74 -6.74 2.79
N THR A 316 10.60 -7.39 2.52
CA THR A 316 9.33 -7.07 3.16
C THR A 316 8.49 -8.31 3.44
N PRO A 317 7.47 -8.20 4.32
CA PRO A 317 6.38 -9.16 4.29
C PRO A 317 5.67 -9.14 2.93
N GLY A 318 5.07 -10.26 2.56
CA GLY A 318 4.31 -10.41 1.33
C GLY A 318 2.86 -9.87 1.39
N CYS A 319 2.52 -9.11 2.41
CA CYS A 319 1.26 -8.36 2.57
C CYS A 319 1.35 -7.50 3.84
N ASP A 320 0.29 -6.71 4.13
CA ASP A 320 0.13 -6.06 5.44
C ASP A 320 0.14 -7.10 6.57
N ILE A 321 0.78 -6.76 7.68
CA ILE A 321 0.93 -7.70 8.79
C ILE A 321 -0.28 -7.65 9.72
N PRO A 322 -0.72 -8.80 10.26
CA PRO A 322 -1.75 -8.84 11.29
C PRO A 322 -1.42 -7.95 12.50
N PRO A 323 -2.45 -7.37 13.16
CA PRO A 323 -2.22 -6.44 14.28
C PRO A 323 -1.60 -7.09 15.52
N ASP A 324 -1.60 -8.41 15.61
CA ASP A 324 -1.10 -9.21 16.72
C ASP A 324 0.28 -9.87 16.45
N VAL A 325 0.95 -9.51 15.34
CA VAL A 325 2.31 -10.00 15.07
C VAL A 325 3.26 -9.61 16.19
N PRO A 326 4.03 -10.59 16.76
CA PRO A 326 4.98 -10.30 17.81
C PRO A 326 6.05 -9.28 17.38
N LEU A 327 6.31 -8.27 18.22
CA LEU A 327 7.33 -7.25 17.95
C LEU A 327 8.70 -7.88 17.65
N ALA A 328 9.06 -8.95 18.37
CA ALA A 328 10.32 -9.66 18.15
C ALA A 328 10.45 -10.23 16.74
N ASN A 329 9.36 -10.72 16.15
CA ASN A 329 9.34 -11.25 14.77
C ASN A 329 9.52 -10.13 13.74
N VAL A 330 8.87 -8.97 13.94
CA VAL A 330 9.09 -7.80 13.08
C VAL A 330 10.52 -7.30 13.18
N GLN A 331 11.07 -7.22 14.39
CA GLN A 331 12.47 -6.85 14.60
C GLN A 331 13.44 -7.83 13.95
N ALA A 332 13.16 -9.14 14.01
CA ALA A 332 13.99 -10.17 13.38
C ALA A 332 14.03 -10.01 11.86
N LEU A 333 12.87 -9.74 11.21
CA LEU A 333 12.80 -9.45 9.78
C LEU A 333 13.72 -8.29 9.39
N ILE A 334 13.58 -7.15 10.06
CA ILE A 334 14.32 -5.93 9.73
C ILE A 334 15.83 -6.12 10.02
N ARG A 335 16.20 -6.69 11.18
CA ARG A 335 17.60 -6.91 11.56
C ARG A 335 18.32 -7.87 10.62
N THR A 336 17.64 -8.95 10.19
CA THR A 336 18.24 -9.92 9.26
C THR A 336 18.69 -9.24 7.95
N ALA A 337 17.91 -8.33 7.41
CA ALA A 337 18.29 -7.57 6.22
C ALA A 337 19.49 -6.63 6.49
N MET A 338 19.57 -6.08 7.71
CA MET A 338 20.64 -5.16 8.10
C MET A 338 21.95 -5.85 8.49
N GLY A 339 22.00 -7.19 8.41
CA GLY A 339 23.21 -7.98 8.72
C GLY A 339 23.49 -8.12 10.23
N ALA A 340 22.46 -7.95 11.07
CA ALA A 340 22.57 -7.99 12.54
C ALA A 340 21.90 -9.24 13.13
#